data_5ede8163d28c108655568e5f7458e4e1
#
_entry.id   5ede8163d28c108655568e5f7458e4e1
#
_cell.length_a   1.000
_cell.length_b   1.000
_cell.length_c   1.000
_cell.angle_alpha   90.00
_cell.angle_beta   90.00
_cell.angle_gamma   90.00
#
_symmetry.space_group_name_H-M   'P 1'
#
loop_
_entity.id
_entity.type
_entity.pdbx_description
1 polymer ?
#
loop_
_entity_poly.entity_id
_entity_poly.type
_entity_poly.pdbx_seq_one_letter_code
_entity_poly.pdbx_strand_id
1 'polypeptide(L)'
;KWYIPWSLRYWLFKCGGEATLNSYSSKEKFYEYIEYLKSLPHYIEYQDYKTKDNRYLVVSHSTVGKVWNIRNSTNENDVEEFNHFVKWSRWKNHDNEEIFNVYGHTIFQEALLNEYSCGIDLGCFYKNKERLPNPRLCALEFPSMKIYTQESLED
;
A
#
# COMPACT_ATOMS: atom_id res chain seq x y z
N LYS A 1 -31.49 -4.07 18.94
CA LYS A 1 -30.11 -3.55 18.84
C LYS A 1 -29.40 -4.33 17.74
N TRP A 2 -29.03 -3.65 16.65
CA TRP A 2 -28.25 -4.27 15.59
C TRP A 2 -26.83 -4.52 16.10
N TYR A 3 -26.36 -5.76 16.03
CA TYR A 3 -24.98 -6.09 16.35
C TYR A 3 -24.10 -5.62 15.18
N ILE A 4 -23.31 -4.58 15.41
CA ILE A 4 -22.28 -4.15 14.46
C ILE A 4 -20.98 -4.88 14.84
N PRO A 5 -20.39 -5.71 13.95
CA PRO A 5 -19.12 -6.38 14.22
C PRO A 5 -18.04 -5.38 14.66
N TRP A 6 -17.17 -5.80 15.57
CA TRP A 6 -16.12 -4.93 16.11
C TRP A 6 -15.23 -4.30 15.04
N SER A 7 -14.87 -5.07 14.01
CA SER A 7 -14.08 -4.59 12.86
C SER A 7 -14.77 -3.44 12.12
N LEU A 8 -16.09 -3.54 11.90
CA LEU A 8 -16.86 -2.48 11.26
C LEU A 8 -16.99 -1.24 12.14
N ARG A 9 -17.19 -1.42 13.47
CA ARG A 9 -17.17 -0.29 14.43
C ARG A 9 -15.82 0.41 14.45
N TYR A 10 -14.72 -0.34 14.45
CA TYR A 10 -13.38 0.22 14.42
C TYR A 10 -13.15 1.01 13.15
N TRP A 11 -13.51 0.45 11.99
CA TRP A 11 -13.43 1.16 10.71
C TRP A 11 -14.25 2.45 10.70
N LEU A 12 -15.51 2.39 11.12
CA LEU A 12 -16.38 3.56 11.15
C LEU A 12 -15.83 4.70 12.02
N PHE A 13 -15.45 4.40 13.25
CA PHE A 13 -15.20 5.43 14.27
C PHE A 13 -13.72 5.72 14.53
N LYS A 14 -12.81 4.90 14.01
CA LYS A 14 -11.37 5.07 14.23
C LYS A 14 -10.54 5.19 12.94
N CYS A 15 -11.08 4.78 11.81
CA CYS A 15 -10.37 4.78 10.52
C CYS A 15 -11.04 5.66 9.45
N GLY A 16 -11.91 6.60 9.84
CA GLY A 16 -12.55 7.52 8.90
C GLY A 16 -13.70 6.93 8.08
N GLY A 17 -14.18 5.73 8.41
CA GLY A 17 -15.26 5.06 7.69
C GLY A 17 -16.57 5.85 7.66
N GLU A 18 -16.88 6.60 8.74
CA GLU A 18 -18.05 7.47 8.78
C GLU A 18 -17.98 8.59 7.73
N ALA A 19 -16.83 9.25 7.60
CA ALA A 19 -16.60 10.26 6.57
C ALA A 19 -16.70 9.66 5.16
N THR A 20 -16.15 8.45 4.96
CA THR A 20 -16.27 7.70 3.72
C THR A 20 -17.74 7.44 3.38
N LEU A 21 -18.54 6.91 4.32
CA LEU A 21 -19.96 6.66 4.08
C LEU A 21 -20.74 7.94 3.74
N ASN A 22 -20.46 9.02 4.44
CA ASN A 22 -21.13 10.31 4.26
C ASN A 22 -20.75 11.00 2.94
N SER A 23 -19.65 10.57 2.27
CA SER A 23 -19.25 11.09 0.96
C SER A 23 -20.08 10.54 -0.20
N TYR A 24 -20.84 9.45 0.01
CA TYR A 24 -21.68 8.87 -1.03
C TYR A 24 -23.07 9.46 -1.04
N SER A 25 -23.59 9.73 -2.25
CA SER A 25 -24.94 10.28 -2.45
C SER A 25 -26.06 9.29 -2.17
N SER A 26 -25.78 7.99 -2.24
CA SER A 26 -26.74 6.94 -1.94
C SER A 26 -26.05 5.62 -1.55
N LYS A 27 -26.84 4.71 -0.98
CA LYS A 27 -26.39 3.36 -0.60
C LYS A 27 -25.98 2.53 -1.84
N GLU A 28 -26.70 2.71 -2.95
CA GLU A 28 -26.42 2.03 -4.22
C GLU A 28 -25.04 2.42 -4.74
N LYS A 29 -24.70 3.73 -4.72
CA LYS A 29 -23.38 4.24 -5.09
C LYS A 29 -22.26 3.69 -4.22
N PHE A 30 -22.50 3.52 -2.93
CA PHE A 30 -21.56 2.88 -2.04
C PHE A 30 -21.31 1.42 -2.42
N TYR A 31 -22.36 0.64 -2.74
CA TYR A 31 -22.19 -0.75 -3.18
C TYR A 31 -21.50 -0.87 -4.54
N GLU A 32 -21.84 -0.03 -5.52
CA GLU A 32 -21.12 0.03 -6.80
C GLU A 32 -19.61 0.23 -6.57
N TYR A 33 -19.25 1.12 -5.64
CA TYR A 33 -17.85 1.38 -5.31
C TYR A 33 -17.17 0.20 -4.60
N ILE A 34 -17.87 -0.51 -3.73
CA ILE A 34 -17.36 -1.72 -3.11
C ILE A 34 -17.05 -2.79 -4.17
N GLU A 35 -17.93 -3.00 -5.15
CA GLU A 35 -17.67 -3.94 -6.25
C GLU A 35 -16.48 -3.49 -7.12
N TYR A 36 -16.35 -2.20 -7.38
CA TYR A 36 -15.18 -1.65 -8.04
C TYR A 36 -13.89 -1.95 -7.23
N LEU A 37 -13.88 -1.69 -5.92
CA LEU A 37 -12.71 -1.98 -5.07
C LEU A 37 -12.34 -3.47 -5.06
N LYS A 38 -13.32 -4.37 -5.07
CA LYS A 38 -13.08 -5.81 -5.16
C LYS A 38 -12.45 -6.24 -6.49
N SER A 39 -12.69 -5.48 -7.57
CA SER A 39 -12.12 -5.74 -8.89
C SER A 39 -10.68 -5.26 -9.05
N LEU A 40 -10.18 -4.42 -8.14
CA LEU A 40 -8.83 -3.89 -8.22
C LEU A 40 -7.79 -4.97 -7.91
N PRO A 41 -6.65 -4.96 -8.63
CA PRO A 41 -5.55 -5.87 -8.34
C PRO A 41 -4.90 -5.52 -7.00
N HIS A 42 -4.37 -6.51 -6.30
CA HIS A 42 -3.62 -6.30 -5.07
C HIS A 42 -2.22 -5.72 -5.29
N TYR A 43 -1.70 -5.87 -6.51
CA TYR A 43 -0.40 -5.35 -6.95
C TYR A 43 -0.43 -5.17 -8.48
N ILE A 44 0.54 -4.43 -9.01
CA ILE A 44 0.71 -4.25 -10.46
C ILE A 44 2.13 -4.67 -10.82
N GLU A 45 2.27 -5.55 -11.83
CA GLU A 45 3.54 -5.95 -12.41
C GLU A 45 3.82 -5.13 -13.66
N TYR A 46 5.01 -4.55 -13.73
CA TYR A 46 5.52 -3.85 -14.90
C TYR A 46 6.73 -4.61 -15.44
N GLN A 47 6.50 -5.72 -16.14
CA GLN A 47 7.54 -6.65 -16.58
C GLN A 47 8.52 -6.05 -17.60
N ASP A 48 8.10 -5.03 -18.35
CA ASP A 48 8.95 -4.31 -19.32
C ASP A 48 9.89 -3.30 -18.65
N TYR A 49 9.63 -2.92 -17.40
CA TYR A 49 10.47 -1.99 -16.66
C TYR A 49 11.37 -2.74 -15.69
N LYS A 50 12.68 -2.68 -15.95
CA LYS A 50 13.66 -3.49 -15.20
C LYS A 50 14.79 -2.66 -14.62
N THR A 51 15.30 -3.11 -13.48
CA THR A 51 16.55 -2.64 -12.90
C THR A 51 17.75 -3.05 -13.77
N LYS A 52 18.94 -2.52 -13.48
CA LYS A 52 20.17 -2.90 -14.21
C LYS A 52 20.51 -4.39 -14.13
N ASP A 53 20.11 -5.03 -13.05
CA ASP A 53 20.30 -6.46 -12.77
C ASP A 53 19.06 -7.30 -13.11
N ASN A 54 18.20 -6.78 -13.99
CA ASN A 54 17.08 -7.47 -14.63
C ASN A 54 15.86 -7.79 -13.75
N ARG A 55 15.74 -7.23 -12.54
CA ARG A 55 14.52 -7.34 -11.73
C ARG A 55 13.42 -6.42 -12.29
N TYR A 56 12.22 -6.93 -12.48
CA TYR A 56 11.11 -6.10 -12.97
C TYR A 56 10.37 -5.39 -11.82
N LEU A 57 9.71 -4.29 -12.17
CA LEU A 57 9.01 -3.44 -11.20
C LEU A 57 7.69 -4.07 -10.77
N VAL A 58 7.47 -4.13 -9.47
CA VAL A 58 6.18 -4.44 -8.84
C VAL A 58 5.77 -3.31 -7.91
N VAL A 59 4.54 -2.83 -8.08
CA VAL A 59 3.95 -1.81 -7.21
C VAL A 59 2.82 -2.42 -6.40
N SER A 60 2.81 -2.21 -5.09
CA SER A 60 1.82 -2.77 -4.16
C SER A 60 1.52 -1.80 -3.01
N HIS A 61 0.38 -2.02 -2.31
CA HIS A 61 0.04 -1.19 -1.16
C HIS A 61 1.05 -1.36 -0.01
N SER A 62 1.30 -2.59 0.42
CA SER A 62 2.39 -2.90 1.32
C SER A 62 3.37 -3.89 0.65
N THR A 63 4.37 -4.37 1.37
CA THR A 63 5.44 -5.15 0.77
C THR A 63 5.00 -6.54 0.34
N VAL A 64 5.54 -7.07 -0.76
CA VAL A 64 5.19 -8.42 -1.27
C VAL A 64 6.39 -9.35 -1.42
N GLY A 65 7.62 -8.87 -1.27
CA GLY A 65 8.82 -9.67 -1.55
C GLY A 65 8.85 -11.02 -0.85
N LYS A 66 8.49 -11.06 0.44
CA LYS A 66 8.47 -12.30 1.23
C LYS A 66 7.48 -13.35 0.72
N VAL A 67 6.35 -12.92 0.19
CA VAL A 67 5.24 -13.80 -0.24
C VAL A 67 5.13 -13.88 -1.75
N TRP A 68 6.08 -13.30 -2.50
CA TRP A 68 6.00 -13.22 -3.94
C TRP A 68 5.86 -14.58 -4.63
N ASN A 69 6.55 -15.59 -4.12
CA ASN A 69 6.57 -16.93 -4.69
C ASN A 69 5.23 -17.67 -4.57
N ILE A 70 4.36 -17.26 -3.64
CA ILE A 70 3.04 -17.88 -3.44
C ILE A 70 1.90 -17.07 -4.09
N ARG A 71 2.17 -15.97 -4.81
CA ARG A 71 1.15 -15.07 -5.39
C ARG A 71 0.14 -15.75 -6.32
N ASN A 72 0.54 -16.84 -6.95
CA ASN A 72 -0.27 -17.63 -7.88
C ASN A 72 -0.70 -18.99 -7.30
N SER A 73 -0.51 -19.20 -6.00
CA SER A 73 -0.92 -20.43 -5.34
C SER A 73 -2.44 -20.56 -5.32
N THR A 74 -2.93 -21.78 -5.45
CA THR A 74 -4.33 -22.16 -5.26
C THR A 74 -4.61 -22.75 -3.88
N ASN A 75 -3.59 -22.87 -3.03
CA ASN A 75 -3.73 -23.32 -1.65
C ASN A 75 -4.36 -22.19 -0.83
N GLU A 76 -5.42 -22.49 -0.08
CA GLU A 76 -6.16 -21.49 0.70
C GLU A 76 -5.28 -20.73 1.71
N ASN A 77 -4.37 -21.42 2.39
CA ASN A 77 -3.48 -20.79 3.37
C ASN A 77 -2.50 -19.80 2.69
N ASP A 78 -1.94 -20.17 1.53
CA ASP A 78 -1.05 -19.31 0.77
C ASP A 78 -1.79 -18.07 0.26
N VAL A 79 -3.03 -18.25 -0.23
CA VAL A 79 -3.89 -17.14 -0.69
C VAL A 79 -4.20 -16.19 0.46
N GLU A 80 -4.53 -16.72 1.63
CA GLU A 80 -4.79 -15.91 2.83
C GLU A 80 -3.52 -15.16 3.28
N GLU A 81 -2.38 -15.85 3.35
CA GLU A 81 -1.09 -15.25 3.70
C GLU A 81 -0.71 -14.15 2.72
N PHE A 82 -0.79 -14.40 1.41
CA PHE A 82 -0.50 -13.40 0.39
C PHE A 82 -1.41 -12.17 0.52
N ASN A 83 -2.72 -12.38 0.63
CA ASN A 83 -3.70 -11.32 0.78
C ASN A 83 -3.52 -10.49 2.06
N HIS A 84 -3.07 -11.12 3.13
CA HIS A 84 -2.73 -10.41 4.36
C HIS A 84 -1.47 -9.56 4.17
N PHE A 85 -0.41 -10.15 3.63
CA PHE A 85 0.87 -9.46 3.43
C PHE A 85 0.74 -8.23 2.52
N VAL A 86 0.13 -8.37 1.35
CA VAL A 86 0.03 -7.27 0.36
C VAL A 86 -0.77 -6.07 0.86
N LYS A 87 -1.63 -6.27 1.88
CA LYS A 87 -2.47 -5.20 2.46
C LYS A 87 -1.94 -4.64 3.78
N TRP A 88 -1.28 -5.46 4.62
CA TRP A 88 -1.06 -5.11 6.02
C TRP A 88 0.37 -5.28 6.50
N SER A 89 1.27 -5.83 5.69
CA SER A 89 2.64 -6.06 6.11
C SER A 89 3.36 -4.75 6.41
N ARG A 90 4.03 -4.74 7.56
CA ARG A 90 4.97 -3.68 7.95
C ARG A 90 6.42 -4.20 7.95
N TRP A 91 6.63 -5.31 7.26
CA TRP A 91 7.93 -5.93 7.11
C TRP A 91 8.85 -5.03 6.28
N LYS A 92 10.13 -4.94 6.67
CA LYS A 92 11.09 -4.02 6.04
C LYS A 92 12.17 -4.72 5.21
N ASN A 93 12.34 -6.04 5.37
CA ASN A 93 13.33 -6.82 4.63
C ASN A 93 12.63 -7.57 3.49
N HIS A 94 13.09 -7.36 2.27
CA HIS A 94 12.46 -7.81 1.05
C HIS A 94 13.51 -8.36 0.11
N ASP A 95 13.98 -9.56 0.42
CA ASP A 95 15.07 -10.23 -0.29
C ASP A 95 14.53 -11.12 -1.42
N ASN A 96 13.64 -10.60 -2.27
CA ASN A 96 13.20 -11.32 -3.45
C ASN A 96 14.01 -10.88 -4.65
N GLU A 97 14.78 -11.83 -5.22
CA GLU A 97 15.72 -11.57 -6.32
C GLU A 97 15.03 -11.40 -7.69
N GLU A 98 13.75 -11.75 -7.83
CA GLU A 98 13.02 -11.65 -9.10
C GLU A 98 12.49 -10.25 -9.37
N ILE A 99 12.18 -9.47 -8.33
CA ILE A 99 11.45 -8.21 -8.44
C ILE A 99 12.15 -7.06 -7.74
N PHE A 100 11.79 -5.85 -8.17
CA PHE A 100 11.99 -4.62 -7.39
C PHE A 100 10.63 -4.11 -6.93
N ASN A 101 10.37 -4.18 -5.62
CA ASN A 101 9.06 -3.84 -5.06
C ASN A 101 8.99 -2.39 -4.57
N VAL A 102 8.10 -1.58 -5.13
CA VAL A 102 7.77 -0.23 -4.64
C VAL A 102 6.47 -0.30 -3.85
N TYR A 103 6.48 0.22 -2.62
CA TYR A 103 5.36 0.06 -1.69
C TYR A 103 5.17 1.27 -0.75
N GLY A 104 3.98 1.35 -0.12
CA GLY A 104 3.61 2.32 0.90
C GLY A 104 3.23 1.67 2.24
N HIS A 105 2.13 2.11 2.85
CA HIS A 105 1.53 1.60 4.08
C HIS A 105 2.36 1.77 5.36
N THR A 106 3.66 1.57 5.31
CA THR A 106 4.57 1.83 6.42
C THR A 106 5.20 3.18 6.21
N ILE A 107 4.89 4.12 7.12
CA ILE A 107 5.38 5.49 7.03
C ILE A 107 6.85 5.53 7.43
N PHE A 108 7.66 6.16 6.58
CA PHE A 108 9.08 6.42 6.81
C PHE A 108 9.34 7.93 6.90
N GLN A 109 10.42 8.33 7.56
CA GLN A 109 10.87 9.74 7.55
C GLN A 109 11.53 10.12 6.23
N GLU A 110 12.23 9.18 5.61
CA GLU A 110 12.83 9.27 4.28
C GLU A 110 12.48 8.02 3.48
N ALA A 111 12.49 8.12 2.14
CA ALA A 111 12.26 6.95 1.30
C ALA A 111 13.27 5.84 1.62
N LEU A 112 12.76 4.64 1.89
CA LEU A 112 13.58 3.49 2.23
C LEU A 112 13.97 2.74 0.96
N LEU A 113 15.02 3.20 0.31
CA LEU A 113 15.58 2.55 -0.87
C LEU A 113 16.55 1.44 -0.46
N ASN A 114 16.22 0.22 -0.80
CA ASN A 114 17.02 -0.99 -0.60
C ASN A 114 17.40 -1.61 -1.96
N GLU A 115 18.18 -2.69 -1.93
CA GLU A 115 18.59 -3.41 -3.14
C GLU A 115 17.40 -3.98 -3.93
N TYR A 116 16.36 -4.46 -3.25
CA TYR A 116 15.21 -5.16 -3.84
C TYR A 116 13.90 -4.37 -3.76
N SER A 117 13.90 -3.22 -3.10
CA SER A 117 12.64 -2.51 -2.82
C SER A 117 12.82 -1.03 -2.50
N CYS A 118 11.72 -0.29 -2.62
CA CYS A 118 11.64 1.09 -2.13
C CYS A 118 10.32 1.36 -1.42
N GLY A 119 10.38 1.71 -0.13
CA GLY A 119 9.26 2.24 0.63
C GLY A 119 9.15 3.75 0.41
N ILE A 120 8.02 4.20 -0.16
CA ILE A 120 7.83 5.62 -0.57
C ILE A 120 6.73 6.34 0.21
N ASP A 121 6.14 5.72 1.24
CA ASP A 121 5.15 6.39 2.09
C ASP A 121 5.84 7.29 3.10
N LEU A 122 5.81 8.59 2.88
CA LEU A 122 6.36 9.58 3.80
C LEU A 122 5.27 10.32 4.59
N GLY A 123 4.07 9.72 4.65
CA GLY A 123 2.97 10.17 5.50
C GLY A 123 2.43 11.55 5.15
N CYS A 124 2.31 11.91 3.87
CA CYS A 124 1.86 13.23 3.40
C CYS A 124 0.56 13.71 4.08
N PHE A 125 -0.35 12.79 4.42
CA PHE A 125 -1.61 13.08 5.11
C PHE A 125 -1.46 13.35 6.62
N TYR A 126 -0.28 13.13 7.19
CA TYR A 126 -0.09 13.08 8.65
C TYR A 126 0.06 14.48 9.23
N LYS A 127 -0.89 14.88 10.11
CA LYS A 127 -0.92 16.23 10.68
C LYS A 127 -0.11 16.39 11.98
N ASN A 128 0.24 15.30 12.65
CA ASN A 128 1.01 15.37 13.90
C ASN A 128 2.52 15.48 13.63
N LYS A 129 3.01 16.71 13.51
CA LYS A 129 4.43 17.04 13.23
C LYS A 129 5.39 16.68 14.38
N GLU A 130 4.90 16.49 15.59
CA GLU A 130 5.76 16.00 16.71
C GLU A 130 6.20 14.55 16.45
N ARG A 131 5.31 13.74 15.86
CA ARG A 131 5.53 12.32 15.59
C ARG A 131 6.15 12.06 14.21
N LEU A 132 5.82 12.90 13.24
CA LEU A 132 6.37 12.89 11.88
C LEU A 132 6.69 14.35 11.49
N PRO A 133 7.92 14.82 11.70
CA PRO A 133 8.27 16.23 11.54
C PRO A 133 8.14 16.79 10.14
N ASN A 134 8.28 15.93 9.13
CA ASN A 134 8.33 16.36 7.73
C ASN A 134 7.48 15.43 6.83
N PRO A 135 6.12 15.45 6.99
CA PRO A 135 5.22 14.67 6.15
C PRO A 135 5.22 15.23 4.72
N ARG A 136 5.40 14.34 3.73
CA ARG A 136 5.48 14.76 2.32
C ARG A 136 5.08 13.64 1.36
N LEU A 137 4.72 14.04 0.16
CA LEU A 137 4.56 13.13 -0.96
C LEU A 137 5.93 12.66 -1.44
N CYS A 138 5.99 11.41 -1.92
CA CYS A 138 7.20 10.85 -2.48
C CYS A 138 6.89 10.16 -3.82
N ALA A 139 7.79 10.33 -4.79
CA ALA A 139 7.77 9.60 -6.05
C ALA A 139 9.14 9.03 -6.33
N LEU A 140 9.16 7.79 -6.82
CA LEU A 140 10.37 7.13 -7.31
C LEU A 140 10.32 7.08 -8.84
N GLU A 141 11.33 7.62 -9.50
CA GLU A 141 11.55 7.46 -10.94
C GLU A 141 12.27 6.12 -11.18
N PHE A 142 11.63 5.25 -11.92
CA PHE A 142 12.19 3.93 -12.23
C PHE A 142 12.56 3.84 -13.72
N PRO A 143 13.71 3.27 -14.10
CA PRO A 143 14.69 2.56 -13.30
C PRO A 143 15.86 3.41 -12.77
N SER A 144 15.83 4.74 -12.90
CA SER A 144 16.93 5.63 -12.45
C SER A 144 17.11 5.66 -10.94
N MET A 145 16.08 5.20 -10.18
CA MET A 145 15.99 5.21 -8.72
C MET A 145 16.07 6.62 -8.11
N LYS A 146 15.75 7.65 -8.93
CA LYS A 146 15.73 9.02 -8.46
C LYS A 146 14.45 9.27 -7.64
N ILE A 147 14.63 9.85 -6.46
CA ILE A 147 13.54 10.17 -5.54
C ILE A 147 13.21 11.65 -5.63
N TYR A 148 11.92 11.95 -5.73
CA TYR A 148 11.35 13.29 -5.68
C TYR A 148 10.40 13.39 -4.50
N THR A 149 10.41 14.53 -3.82
CA THR A 149 9.49 14.77 -2.70
C THR A 149 8.81 16.11 -2.83
N GLN A 150 7.58 16.22 -2.32
CA GLN A 150 6.79 17.42 -2.20
C GLN A 150 6.22 17.53 -0.79
N GLU A 151 6.48 18.63 -0.11
CA GLU A 151 5.90 18.87 1.22
C GLU A 151 4.37 18.94 1.13
N SER A 152 3.70 18.53 2.23
CA SER A 152 2.27 18.69 2.34
C SER A 152 1.91 20.17 2.32
N LEU A 153 0.93 20.53 1.50
CA LEU A 153 0.38 21.90 1.42
C LEU A 153 -0.82 22.07 2.37
N GLU A 154 -1.23 21.01 3.07
CA GLU A 154 -2.31 21.04 4.06
C GLU A 154 -1.75 21.38 5.44
N ASP A 155 -2.40 22.34 6.11
CA ASP A 155 -2.13 22.74 7.50
C ASP A 155 -2.72 21.74 8.51
#